data_7a6ddbe0b961aa980e9ab4ca67a1bdb3
#
_entry.id   7a6ddbe0b961aa980e9ab4ca67a1bdb3
#
_cell.length_a   1.000
_cell.length_b   1.000
_cell.length_c   1.000
_cell.angle_alpha   90.00
_cell.angle_beta   90.00
_cell.angle_gamma   90.00
#
_symmetry.space_group_name_H-M   'P 1'
#
loop_
_entity.id
_entity.type
_entity.pdbx_description
1 polymer ?
#
loop_
_entity_poly.entity_id
_entity_poly.type
_entity_poly.pdbx_seq_one_letter_code
_entity_poly.pdbx_strand_id
1 'polypeptide(L)'
;MMKGLVIWKDGHASLEEMKKPEIGEYQALVRVTAGALCGTDKEIIYDVLKGFHNYPTVLGHEGVGRVEAVGSKVKNFAVGDKIVLPFLDDGEDFYSTWGAFAEYAVIGDAEAMMEDGHTVGDGVLTEGNLAQKKIPQEFDDVEAAMIVTYREVYSTMKRLGFRKG
;
A
#
# COMPACT_ATOMS: atom_id res chain seq x y z
N MET A 1 -18.88 -4.74 0.83
CA MET A 1 -17.94 -5.67 1.50
C MET A 1 -16.83 -6.03 0.52
N MET A 2 -15.68 -6.45 1.00
CA MET A 2 -14.52 -6.96 0.25
C MET A 2 -13.89 -8.11 1.02
N LYS A 3 -12.99 -8.86 0.38
CA LYS A 3 -12.20 -9.89 1.04
C LYS A 3 -10.79 -9.39 1.33
N GLY A 4 -10.23 -9.82 2.48
CA GLY A 4 -8.85 -9.61 2.85
C GLY A 4 -8.25 -10.86 3.46
N LEU A 5 -6.95 -11.08 3.24
CA LEU A 5 -6.19 -12.13 3.88
C LEU A 5 -5.72 -11.63 5.24
N VAL A 6 -6.34 -12.13 6.29
CA VAL A 6 -6.08 -11.72 7.68
C VAL A 6 -5.13 -12.68 8.35
N ILE A 7 -4.14 -12.13 9.03
CA ILE A 7 -3.20 -12.88 9.87
C ILE A 7 -3.59 -12.69 11.33
N TRP A 8 -3.74 -13.80 12.02
CA TRP A 8 -4.08 -13.86 13.43
C TRP A 8 -2.84 -14.00 14.31
N LYS A 9 -2.99 -13.68 15.58
CA LYS A 9 -1.87 -13.67 16.54
C LYS A 9 -1.14 -15.01 16.69
N ASP A 10 -1.82 -16.11 16.44
CA ASP A 10 -1.26 -17.48 16.45
C ASP A 10 -0.55 -17.84 15.14
N GLY A 11 -0.47 -16.91 14.18
CA GLY A 11 0.20 -17.07 12.90
C GLY A 11 -0.63 -17.74 11.81
N HIS A 12 -1.90 -18.16 12.10
CA HIS A 12 -2.73 -18.66 11.02
C HIS A 12 -3.26 -17.53 10.14
N ALA A 13 -3.55 -17.84 8.89
CA ALA A 13 -4.14 -16.93 7.92
C ALA A 13 -5.52 -17.41 7.48
N SER A 14 -6.46 -16.48 7.38
CA SER A 14 -7.81 -16.77 6.86
C SER A 14 -8.28 -15.66 5.92
N LEU A 15 -9.18 -16.02 5.02
CA LEU A 15 -9.83 -15.08 4.13
C LEU A 15 -11.11 -14.57 4.79
N GLU A 16 -11.12 -13.31 5.17
CA GLU A 16 -12.21 -12.68 5.90
C GLU A 16 -12.96 -11.64 5.06
N GLU A 17 -14.24 -11.47 5.35
CA GLU A 17 -15.02 -10.35 4.82
C GLU A 17 -14.81 -9.10 5.69
N MET A 18 -14.56 -7.98 5.05
CA MET A 18 -14.31 -6.70 5.70
C MET A 18 -15.00 -5.55 4.96
N LYS A 19 -15.13 -4.42 5.62
CA LYS A 19 -15.68 -3.20 5.01
C LYS A 19 -14.74 -2.72 3.90
N LYS A 20 -15.31 -2.42 2.73
CA LYS A 20 -14.56 -1.76 1.65
C LYS A 20 -14.16 -0.35 2.11
N PRO A 21 -12.93 0.14 1.85
CA PRO A 21 -12.50 1.46 2.27
C PRO A 21 -13.41 2.57 1.71
N GLU A 22 -13.70 3.56 2.52
CA GLU A 22 -14.24 4.84 2.08
C GLU A 22 -13.07 5.79 1.80
N ILE A 23 -13.16 6.57 0.73
CA ILE A 23 -12.07 7.48 0.34
C ILE A 23 -12.36 8.91 0.81
N GLY A 24 -11.32 9.57 1.33
CA GLY A 24 -11.31 11.00 1.62
C GLY A 24 -11.07 11.86 0.37
N GLU A 25 -11.09 13.18 0.56
CA GLU A 25 -10.97 14.15 -0.53
C GLU A 25 -9.69 14.00 -1.38
N TYR A 26 -8.58 13.65 -0.76
CA TYR A 26 -7.27 13.47 -1.41
C TYR A 26 -6.93 12.01 -1.74
N GLN A 27 -7.88 11.10 -1.53
CA GLN A 27 -7.61 9.67 -1.68
C GLN A 27 -8.25 9.13 -2.96
N ALA A 28 -7.64 8.07 -3.48
CA ALA A 28 -8.23 7.27 -4.54
C ALA A 28 -8.40 5.82 -4.08
N LEU A 29 -9.54 5.23 -4.44
CA LEU A 29 -9.82 3.82 -4.22
C LEU A 29 -9.10 3.00 -5.28
N VAL A 30 -8.39 1.99 -4.83
CA VAL A 30 -7.61 1.10 -5.70
C VAL A 30 -8.14 -0.32 -5.56
N ARG A 31 -8.51 -0.94 -6.67
CA ARG A 31 -8.70 -2.38 -6.75
C ARG A 31 -7.35 -3.04 -6.90
N VAL A 32 -6.95 -3.82 -5.90
CA VAL A 32 -5.68 -4.55 -5.92
C VAL A 32 -5.76 -5.68 -6.95
N THR A 33 -4.76 -5.79 -7.80
CA THR A 33 -4.69 -6.77 -8.90
C THR A 33 -3.58 -7.79 -8.70
N ALA A 34 -2.53 -7.43 -7.98
CA ALA A 34 -1.47 -8.35 -7.56
C ALA A 34 -0.79 -7.86 -6.29
N GLY A 35 -0.21 -8.77 -5.54
CA GLY A 35 0.63 -8.50 -4.38
C GLY A 35 1.71 -9.56 -4.25
N ALA A 36 2.90 -9.18 -3.80
CA ALA A 36 4.00 -10.09 -3.54
C ALA A 36 4.19 -10.30 -2.03
N LEU A 37 4.53 -11.51 -1.65
CA LEU A 37 4.87 -11.86 -0.27
C LEU A 37 6.35 -11.56 -0.02
N CYS A 38 6.62 -10.69 0.94
CA CYS A 38 7.96 -10.25 1.31
C CYS A 38 8.51 -11.00 2.55
N GLY A 39 9.81 -10.88 2.79
CA GLY A 39 10.43 -11.37 4.02
C GLY A 39 9.85 -10.73 5.28
N THR A 40 9.49 -9.45 5.20
CA THR A 40 8.86 -8.71 6.31
C THR A 40 7.49 -9.30 6.69
N ASP A 41 6.66 -9.71 5.73
CA ASP A 41 5.38 -10.38 6.01
C ASP A 41 5.61 -11.67 6.80
N LYS A 42 6.63 -12.45 6.42
CA LYS A 42 7.03 -13.66 7.15
C LYS A 42 7.47 -13.35 8.59
N GLU A 43 8.27 -12.30 8.78
CA GLU A 43 8.73 -11.89 10.12
C GLU A 43 7.58 -11.44 11.01
N ILE A 44 6.55 -10.82 10.45
CA ILE A 44 5.32 -10.47 11.16
C ILE A 44 4.53 -11.75 11.51
N ILE A 45 4.29 -12.63 10.54
CA ILE A 45 3.55 -13.89 10.76
C ILE A 45 4.17 -14.73 11.89
N TYR A 46 5.50 -14.74 11.99
CA TYR A 46 6.21 -15.47 13.05
C TYR A 46 6.51 -14.63 14.31
N ASP A 47 5.91 -13.45 14.44
CA ASP A 47 6.08 -12.52 15.58
C ASP A 47 7.54 -12.19 15.91
N VAL A 48 8.39 -12.10 14.87
CA VAL A 48 9.79 -11.69 14.96
C VAL A 48 9.90 -10.18 15.15
N LEU A 49 9.11 -9.41 14.40
CA LEU A 49 9.02 -7.95 14.48
C LEU A 49 8.03 -7.52 15.57
N LYS A 50 8.44 -7.65 16.82
CA LYS A 50 7.58 -7.34 17.98
C LYS A 50 7.27 -5.85 18.07
N GLY A 51 5.99 -5.54 18.35
CA GLY A 51 5.53 -4.16 18.58
C GLY A 51 5.40 -3.30 17.34
N PHE A 52 5.61 -3.87 16.15
CA PHE A 52 5.48 -3.17 14.88
C PHE A 52 4.03 -3.16 14.37
N HIS A 53 3.22 -4.10 14.81
CA HIS A 53 1.86 -4.33 14.31
C HIS A 53 0.95 -4.81 15.44
N ASN A 54 -0.36 -4.74 15.20
CA ASN A 54 -1.40 -5.33 16.05
C ASN A 54 -2.09 -6.47 15.30
N TYR A 55 -2.77 -7.35 16.05
CA TYR A 55 -3.55 -8.46 15.49
C TYR A 55 -5.03 -8.35 15.84
N PRO A 56 -5.94 -8.91 15.00
CA PRO A 56 -5.68 -9.50 13.68
C PRO A 56 -5.34 -8.42 12.63
N THR A 57 -4.48 -8.74 11.65
CA THR A 57 -3.98 -7.75 10.70
C THR A 57 -4.01 -8.21 9.25
N VAL A 58 -4.23 -7.26 8.33
CA VAL A 58 -4.04 -7.45 6.89
C VAL A 58 -2.65 -6.98 6.51
N LEU A 59 -1.84 -7.85 5.92
CA LEU A 59 -0.48 -7.56 5.48
C LEU A 59 -0.43 -7.07 4.03
N GLY A 60 0.78 -6.90 3.53
CA GLY A 60 1.10 -6.64 2.14
C GLY A 60 1.51 -5.20 1.86
N HIS A 61 2.78 -5.00 1.56
CA HIS A 61 3.35 -3.71 1.16
C HIS A 61 3.91 -3.72 -0.27
N GLU A 62 3.95 -4.86 -0.90
CA GLU A 62 4.34 -5.04 -2.31
C GLU A 62 3.07 -5.27 -3.15
N GLY A 63 2.19 -4.27 -3.17
CA GLY A 63 0.92 -4.31 -3.88
C GLY A 63 0.89 -3.43 -5.12
N VAL A 64 0.11 -3.84 -6.10
CA VAL A 64 -0.25 -3.07 -7.29
C VAL A 64 -1.75 -3.18 -7.52
N GLY A 65 -2.33 -2.14 -8.08
CA GLY A 65 -3.75 -2.13 -8.40
C GLY A 65 -4.13 -1.03 -9.38
N ARG A 66 -5.43 -0.92 -9.62
CA ARG A 66 -6.00 0.09 -10.51
C ARG A 66 -6.96 0.99 -9.77
N VAL A 67 -6.87 2.27 -10.05
CA VAL A 67 -7.79 3.27 -9.52
C VAL A 67 -9.21 3.01 -10.03
N GLU A 68 -10.17 2.87 -9.13
CA GLU A 68 -11.61 2.73 -9.45
C GLU A 68 -12.42 4.00 -9.17
N ALA A 69 -11.99 4.80 -8.17
CA ALA A 69 -12.64 6.06 -7.83
C ALA A 69 -11.61 7.03 -7.26
N VAL A 70 -11.90 8.32 -7.37
CA VAL A 70 -11.03 9.40 -6.88
C VAL A 70 -11.85 10.38 -6.03
N GLY A 71 -11.23 10.90 -4.97
CA GLY A 71 -11.77 11.97 -4.14
C GLY A 71 -11.74 13.32 -4.85
N SER A 72 -12.46 14.27 -4.30
CA SER A 72 -12.75 15.57 -4.95
C SER A 72 -11.51 16.46 -5.16
N LYS A 73 -10.45 16.25 -4.39
CA LYS A 73 -9.20 17.01 -4.48
C LYS A 73 -8.04 16.24 -5.11
N VAL A 74 -8.28 15.02 -5.58
CA VAL A 74 -7.28 14.25 -6.33
C VAL A 74 -7.05 14.90 -7.69
N LYS A 75 -5.79 15.17 -8.04
CA LYS A 75 -5.37 15.81 -9.29
C LYS A 75 -4.46 14.92 -10.13
N ASN A 76 -3.61 14.10 -9.48
CA ASN A 76 -2.53 13.36 -10.12
C ASN A 76 -2.89 11.91 -10.47
N PHE A 77 -4.05 11.45 -10.05
CA PHE A 77 -4.57 10.11 -10.34
C PHE A 77 -5.91 10.19 -11.06
N ALA A 78 -6.15 9.25 -11.96
CA ALA A 78 -7.41 9.10 -12.67
C ALA A 78 -7.88 7.64 -12.61
N VAL A 79 -9.19 7.42 -12.78
CA VAL A 79 -9.76 6.07 -12.90
C VAL A 79 -9.06 5.31 -14.02
N GLY A 80 -8.64 4.08 -13.74
CA GLY A 80 -7.88 3.22 -14.63
C GLY A 80 -6.35 3.32 -14.47
N ASP A 81 -5.83 4.32 -13.76
CA ASP A 81 -4.39 4.42 -13.51
C ASP A 81 -3.88 3.20 -12.72
N LYS A 82 -2.70 2.72 -13.09
CA LYS A 82 -1.99 1.65 -12.39
C LYS A 82 -1.11 2.25 -11.29
N ILE A 83 -1.24 1.73 -10.09
CA ILE A 83 -0.65 2.28 -8.87
C ILE A 83 0.12 1.19 -8.14
N VAL A 84 1.27 1.57 -7.56
CA VAL A 84 2.01 0.74 -6.60
C VAL A 84 1.86 1.26 -5.18
N LEU A 85 2.01 0.36 -4.19
CA LEU A 85 1.93 0.65 -2.76
C LEU A 85 0.55 1.20 -2.32
N PRO A 86 -0.59 0.66 -2.77
CA PRO A 86 -1.83 1.02 -2.12
C PRO A 86 -1.83 0.49 -0.68
N PHE A 87 -2.34 1.29 0.26
CA PHE A 87 -2.43 0.93 1.66
C PHE A 87 -3.88 0.82 2.11
N LEU A 88 -4.10 0.13 3.21
CA LEU A 88 -5.38 0.04 3.89
C LEU A 88 -5.21 0.66 5.27
N ASP A 89 -6.14 1.51 5.67
CA ASP A 89 -6.20 2.04 7.03
C ASP A 89 -6.75 0.99 8.00
N ASP A 90 -6.49 1.14 9.29
CA ASP A 90 -7.08 0.30 10.33
C ASP A 90 -8.61 0.37 10.25
N GLY A 91 -9.24 -0.79 10.32
CA GLY A 91 -10.69 -0.92 10.37
C GLY A 91 -11.22 -1.19 11.77
N GLU A 92 -12.54 -1.40 11.88
CA GLU A 92 -13.18 -1.71 13.18
C GLU A 92 -12.81 -3.11 13.68
N ASP A 93 -12.69 -4.09 12.76
CA ASP A 93 -12.48 -5.51 13.10
C ASP A 93 -11.04 -5.96 12.90
N PHE A 94 -10.28 -5.28 12.04
CA PHE A 94 -8.94 -5.68 11.62
C PHE A 94 -8.00 -4.48 11.56
N TYR A 95 -6.79 -4.67 12.06
CA TYR A 95 -5.69 -3.74 11.84
C TYR A 95 -5.12 -3.89 10.43
N SER A 96 -4.36 -2.92 10.00
CA SER A 96 -3.63 -2.96 8.75
C SER A 96 -2.13 -2.81 8.99
N THR A 97 -1.38 -3.73 8.40
CA THR A 97 0.06 -3.56 8.24
C THR A 97 0.33 -3.47 6.75
N TRP A 98 0.08 -2.26 6.22
CA TRP A 98 -0.04 -1.82 4.82
C TRP A 98 -1.31 -2.30 4.09
N GLY A 99 -1.72 -3.55 4.19
CA GLY A 99 -3.06 -4.01 3.80
C GLY A 99 -3.28 -4.33 2.33
N ALA A 100 -2.24 -4.44 1.50
CA ALA A 100 -2.42 -4.78 0.09
C ALA A 100 -2.85 -6.24 -0.18
N PHE A 101 -2.93 -7.10 0.84
CA PHE A 101 -3.53 -8.43 0.70
C PHE A 101 -5.06 -8.40 0.92
N ALA A 102 -5.70 -7.35 0.42
CA ALA A 102 -7.15 -7.19 0.34
C ALA A 102 -7.56 -6.86 -1.10
N GLU A 103 -8.85 -7.05 -1.43
CA GLU A 103 -9.36 -6.72 -2.78
C GLU A 103 -9.29 -5.23 -3.11
N TYR A 104 -9.35 -4.38 -2.08
CA TYR A 104 -9.30 -2.92 -2.22
C TYR A 104 -8.39 -2.31 -1.16
N ALA A 105 -7.72 -1.24 -1.56
CA ALA A 105 -6.92 -0.39 -0.71
C ALA A 105 -7.03 1.06 -1.19
N VAL A 106 -6.29 1.98 -0.58
CA VAL A 106 -6.32 3.40 -0.93
C VAL A 106 -4.93 3.93 -1.24
N ILE A 107 -4.88 5.00 -2.02
CA ILE A 107 -3.68 5.83 -2.15
C ILE A 107 -4.04 7.29 -1.88
N GLY A 108 -3.09 8.07 -1.40
CA GLY A 108 -3.22 9.50 -1.22
C GLY A 108 -2.47 10.29 -2.27
N ASP A 109 -3.08 11.38 -2.75
CA ASP A 109 -2.44 12.30 -3.68
C ASP A 109 -1.55 13.29 -2.91
N ALA A 110 -0.33 12.85 -2.62
CA ALA A 110 0.64 13.64 -1.85
C ALA A 110 0.97 15.00 -2.50
N GLU A 111 0.98 15.07 -3.83
CA GLU A 111 1.28 16.32 -4.54
C GLU A 111 0.12 17.32 -4.37
N ALA A 112 -1.13 16.87 -4.50
CA ALA A 112 -2.29 17.71 -4.25
C ALA A 112 -2.38 18.16 -2.78
N MET A 113 -2.07 17.28 -1.83
CA MET A 113 -1.97 17.63 -0.40
C MET A 113 -0.93 18.73 -0.16
N MET A 114 0.28 18.60 -0.73
CA MET A 114 1.33 19.61 -0.59
C MET A 114 0.97 20.94 -1.25
N GLU A 115 0.31 20.92 -2.40
CA GLU A 115 -0.19 22.14 -3.07
C GLU A 115 -1.21 22.89 -2.20
N ASP A 116 -2.01 22.18 -1.44
CA ASP A 116 -2.99 22.76 -0.50
C ASP A 116 -2.37 23.09 0.88
N GLY A 117 -1.03 22.94 1.03
CA GLY A 117 -0.27 23.37 2.20
C GLY A 117 -0.09 22.30 3.29
N HIS A 118 -0.46 21.05 3.02
CA HIS A 118 -0.22 19.95 3.96
C HIS A 118 1.25 19.56 4.02
N THR A 119 1.68 19.13 5.21
CA THR A 119 3.06 18.68 5.47
C THR A 119 3.05 17.32 6.15
N VAL A 120 4.11 16.55 5.97
CA VAL A 120 4.22 15.23 6.59
C VAL A 120 4.07 15.34 8.12
N GLY A 121 3.12 14.57 8.66
CA GLY A 121 2.81 14.52 10.10
C GLY A 121 1.70 15.47 10.56
N ASP A 122 1.05 16.19 9.68
CA ASP A 122 -0.10 17.06 10.01
C ASP A 122 -1.44 16.30 10.18
N GLY A 123 -1.41 14.97 10.03
CA GLY A 123 -2.58 14.11 10.11
C GLY A 123 -3.28 13.87 8.77
N VAL A 124 -2.87 14.55 7.69
CA VAL A 124 -3.42 14.37 6.32
C VAL A 124 -2.37 13.74 5.42
N LEU A 125 -1.18 14.34 5.32
CA LEU A 125 -0.07 13.84 4.52
C LEU A 125 0.83 12.92 5.36
N THR A 126 1.06 11.71 4.88
CA THR A 126 1.95 10.72 5.50
C THR A 126 3.17 10.42 4.63
N GLU A 127 4.23 9.86 5.23
CA GLU A 127 5.37 9.35 4.46
C GLU A 127 4.95 8.25 3.47
N GLY A 128 3.95 7.46 3.84
CA GLY A 128 3.38 6.43 2.98
C GLY A 128 2.85 7.00 1.67
N ASN A 129 2.14 8.13 1.73
CA ASN A 129 1.62 8.79 0.53
C ASN A 129 2.74 9.24 -0.43
N LEU A 130 3.89 9.67 0.09
CA LEU A 130 5.05 10.02 -0.74
C LEU A 130 5.65 8.82 -1.48
N ALA A 131 5.48 7.63 -0.94
CA ALA A 131 5.97 6.39 -1.54
C ALA A 131 5.04 5.82 -2.61
N GLN A 132 3.74 6.10 -2.53
CA GLN A 132 2.72 5.69 -3.49
C GLN A 132 2.94 6.37 -4.84
N LYS A 133 2.88 5.61 -5.94
CA LYS A 133 3.19 6.15 -7.28
C LYS A 133 2.33 5.49 -8.36
N LYS A 134 1.98 6.32 -9.34
CA LYS A 134 1.49 5.86 -10.64
C LYS A 134 2.64 5.26 -11.43
N ILE A 135 2.38 4.15 -12.08
CA ILE A 135 3.35 3.45 -12.94
C ILE A 135 2.77 3.26 -14.37
N PRO A 136 3.65 3.07 -15.37
CA PRO A 136 3.22 2.82 -16.73
C PRO A 136 2.31 1.60 -16.86
N GLN A 137 1.33 1.70 -17.78
CA GLN A 137 0.30 0.68 -17.97
C GLN A 137 0.83 -0.64 -18.57
N GLU A 138 1.94 -0.56 -19.29
CA GLU A 138 2.58 -1.68 -20.00
C GLU A 138 3.25 -2.70 -19.06
N PHE A 139 3.54 -2.34 -17.81
CA PHE A 139 4.04 -3.33 -16.86
C PHE A 139 2.98 -4.40 -16.58
N ASP A 140 3.38 -5.64 -16.57
CA ASP A 140 2.54 -6.72 -16.03
C ASP A 140 2.28 -6.48 -14.53
N ASP A 141 1.08 -6.80 -14.04
CA ASP A 141 0.71 -6.50 -12.66
C ASP A 141 1.51 -7.34 -11.64
N VAL A 142 1.89 -8.58 -12.00
CA VAL A 142 2.72 -9.43 -11.14
C VAL A 142 4.16 -8.90 -11.07
N GLU A 143 4.73 -8.49 -12.21
CA GLU A 143 6.03 -7.83 -12.25
C GLU A 143 6.01 -6.50 -11.51
N ALA A 144 4.93 -5.73 -11.65
CA ALA A 144 4.76 -4.44 -11.01
C ALA A 144 4.71 -4.53 -9.47
N ALA A 145 4.22 -5.63 -8.91
CA ALA A 145 4.23 -5.86 -7.47
C ALA A 145 5.66 -5.88 -6.89
N MET A 146 6.67 -6.26 -7.70
CA MET A 146 8.08 -6.26 -7.29
C MET A 146 8.77 -4.90 -7.38
N ILE A 147 8.10 -3.86 -7.90
CA ILE A 147 8.71 -2.52 -8.09
C ILE A 147 9.18 -1.93 -6.77
N VAL A 148 8.47 -2.19 -5.68
CA VAL A 148 8.83 -1.71 -4.34
C VAL A 148 10.19 -2.25 -3.94
N THR A 149 10.38 -3.57 -4.00
CA THR A 149 11.65 -4.24 -3.72
C THR A 149 12.77 -3.74 -4.64
N TYR A 150 12.52 -3.63 -5.94
CA TYR A 150 13.52 -3.12 -6.89
C TYR A 150 13.94 -1.68 -6.56
N ARG A 151 13.00 -0.83 -6.18
CA ARG A 151 13.28 0.55 -5.77
C ARG A 151 14.15 0.61 -4.52
N GLU A 152 13.87 -0.21 -3.52
CA GLU A 152 14.64 -0.29 -2.27
C GLU A 152 16.07 -0.77 -2.53
N VAL A 153 16.23 -1.85 -3.28
CA VAL A 153 17.55 -2.38 -3.68
C VAL A 153 18.32 -1.33 -4.48
N TYR A 154 17.70 -0.72 -5.48
CA TYR A 154 18.33 0.31 -6.30
C TYR A 154 18.76 1.53 -5.46
N SER A 155 17.89 1.99 -4.56
CA SER A 155 18.18 3.11 -3.65
C SER A 155 19.37 2.81 -2.75
N THR A 156 19.40 1.61 -2.18
CA THR A 156 20.50 1.13 -1.34
C THR A 156 21.82 1.06 -2.10
N MET A 157 21.82 0.46 -3.29
CA MET A 157 23.00 0.40 -4.15
C MET A 157 23.52 1.80 -4.49
N LYS A 158 22.61 2.72 -4.83
CA LYS A 158 22.97 4.11 -5.12
C LYS A 158 23.61 4.82 -3.93
N ARG A 159 23.05 4.64 -2.72
CA ARG A 159 23.60 5.20 -1.47
C ARG A 159 24.98 4.65 -1.13
N LEU A 160 25.23 3.37 -1.43
CA LEU A 160 26.52 2.73 -1.23
C LEU A 160 27.54 3.04 -2.34
N GLY A 161 27.18 3.87 -3.31
CA GLY A 161 28.09 4.32 -4.35
C GLY A 161 28.30 3.31 -5.49
N PHE A 162 27.49 2.26 -5.58
CA PHE A 162 27.54 1.34 -6.74
C PHE A 162 27.23 2.12 -8.02
N ARG A 163 28.05 1.91 -9.05
CA ARG A 163 27.87 2.52 -10.38
C ARG A 163 27.85 1.40 -11.42
N LYS A 164 27.19 1.68 -12.54
CA LYS A 164 27.27 0.80 -13.70
C LYS A 164 28.72 0.70 -14.15
N GLY A 165 29.25 -0.52 -14.23
CA GLY A 165 30.58 -0.80 -14.76
C GLY A 165 30.66 -0.63 -16.27
#